data_b0c470072eecdadba9b086d081b12ab2
#
_entry.id   b0c470072eecdadba9b086d081b12ab2
#
_cell.length_a   1.000
_cell.length_b   1.000
_cell.length_c   1.000
_cell.angle_alpha   90.00
_cell.angle_beta   90.00
_cell.angle_gamma   90.00
#
_symmetry.space_group_name_H-M   'P 1'
#
loop_
_entity.id
_entity.type
_entity.pdbx_description
1 polymer ?
#
loop_
_entity_poly.entity_id
_entity_poly.type
_entity_poly.pdbx_seq_one_letter_code
_entity_poly.pdbx_strand_id
1 'polypeptide(L)'
;PFFMRYDVFGSLGWAQVIDTAHPDSSEHTAQLTVQTRAGKRWLENYEGIDAVVVNLETFAMAVLGQTEYPVPTEELIQNIAVLDAIGRSFESGQAERVS
;
A
#
# COMPACT_ATOMS: atom_id res chain seq x y z
N PRO A 1 -3.81 -12.96 15.50
CA PRO A 1 -3.75 -13.13 14.04
C PRO A 1 -3.60 -11.78 13.36
N PHE A 2 -2.76 -11.71 12.31
CA PHE A 2 -2.62 -10.54 11.47
C PHE A 2 -3.78 -10.50 10.44
N PHE A 3 -4.32 -9.32 10.21
CA PHE A 3 -5.37 -9.10 9.22
C PHE A 3 -5.20 -7.72 8.60
N MET A 4 -5.14 -7.68 7.29
CA MET A 4 -5.04 -6.45 6.53
C MET A 4 -6.16 -6.39 5.49
N ARG A 5 -6.85 -5.27 5.42
CA ARG A 5 -7.91 -5.03 4.46
C ARG A 5 -7.81 -3.62 3.91
N TYR A 6 -7.84 -3.52 2.60
CA TYR A 6 -7.94 -2.26 1.87
C TYR A 6 -9.20 -2.25 1.03
N ASP A 7 -10.00 -1.21 1.17
CA ASP A 7 -11.19 -0.96 0.36
C ASP A 7 -11.04 0.36 -0.37
N VAL A 8 -11.32 0.37 -1.66
CA VAL A 8 -11.35 1.56 -2.50
C VAL A 8 -12.72 1.64 -3.16
N PHE A 9 -13.40 2.77 -2.98
CA PHE A 9 -14.70 3.05 -3.57
C PHE A 9 -14.58 4.20 -4.57
N GLY A 10 -15.11 4.01 -5.76
CA GLY A 10 -15.14 5.01 -6.82
C GLY A 10 -16.48 5.06 -7.53
N SER A 11 -16.65 6.04 -8.42
CA SER A 11 -17.88 6.21 -9.20
C SER A 11 -18.19 5.04 -10.15
N LEU A 12 -17.17 4.26 -10.53
CA LEU A 12 -17.29 3.13 -11.45
C LEU A 12 -17.41 1.77 -10.75
N GLY A 13 -17.22 1.71 -9.44
CA GLY A 13 -17.27 0.47 -8.67
C GLY A 13 -16.41 0.54 -7.41
N TRP A 14 -16.10 -0.63 -6.86
CA TRP A 14 -15.23 -0.76 -5.71
C TRP A 14 -14.25 -1.93 -5.88
N ALA A 15 -13.14 -1.85 -5.16
CA ALA A 15 -12.16 -2.91 -5.05
C ALA A 15 -11.81 -3.14 -3.57
N GLN A 16 -11.54 -4.38 -3.22
CA GLN A 16 -11.14 -4.80 -1.87
C GLN A 16 -9.98 -5.77 -1.98
N VAL A 17 -8.94 -5.53 -1.18
CA VAL A 17 -7.87 -6.51 -0.95
C VAL A 17 -7.96 -6.98 0.50
N ILE A 18 -7.91 -8.28 0.69
CA ILE A 18 -7.82 -8.92 2.01
C ILE A 18 -6.55 -9.75 2.06
N ASP A 19 -5.77 -9.57 3.10
CA ASP A 19 -4.59 -10.36 3.41
C ASP A 19 -4.61 -10.76 4.89
N THR A 20 -4.27 -12.00 5.18
CA THR A 20 -4.29 -12.56 6.54
C THR A 20 -2.90 -12.87 7.08
N ALA A 21 -1.87 -12.52 6.33
CA ALA A 21 -0.48 -12.73 6.73
C ALA A 21 0.29 -11.41 6.86
N HIS A 22 1.36 -11.47 7.63
CA HIS A 22 2.27 -10.34 7.80
C HIS A 22 3.07 -10.11 6.51
N PRO A 23 3.41 -8.84 6.14
CA PRO A 23 4.15 -8.51 4.90
C PRO A 23 5.52 -9.15 4.74
N ASP A 24 6.12 -9.65 5.84
CA ASP A 24 7.39 -10.39 5.84
C ASP A 24 7.24 -11.91 5.64
N SER A 25 6.02 -12.38 5.37
CA SER A 25 5.70 -13.78 5.10
C SER A 25 5.40 -13.97 3.62
N SER A 26 5.98 -14.99 3.01
CA SER A 26 5.64 -15.41 1.65
C SER A 26 4.61 -16.55 1.60
N GLU A 27 4.28 -17.16 2.76
CA GLU A 27 3.38 -18.30 2.86
C GLU A 27 1.92 -17.86 3.07
N HIS A 28 1.39 -17.03 2.16
CA HIS A 28 0.01 -16.58 2.22
C HIS A 28 -0.57 -16.30 0.84
N THR A 29 -1.87 -16.02 0.81
CA THR A 29 -2.58 -15.62 -0.40
C THR A 29 -3.39 -14.37 -0.12
N ALA A 30 -3.08 -13.29 -0.83
CA ALA A 30 -3.91 -12.09 -0.83
C ALA A 30 -5.06 -12.26 -1.83
N GLN A 31 -6.25 -11.80 -1.46
CA GLN A 31 -7.44 -11.88 -2.30
C GLN A 31 -7.89 -10.49 -2.72
N LEU A 32 -7.94 -10.25 -4.03
CA LEU A 32 -8.54 -9.04 -4.62
C LEU A 32 -9.95 -9.37 -5.08
N THR A 33 -10.93 -8.61 -4.61
CA THR A 33 -12.29 -8.59 -5.16
C THR A 33 -12.56 -7.25 -5.81
N VAL A 34 -13.07 -7.27 -7.03
CA VAL A 34 -13.49 -6.06 -7.75
C VAL A 34 -14.94 -6.20 -8.16
N GLN A 35 -15.71 -5.12 -8.01
CA GLN A 35 -17.07 -5.04 -8.52
C GLN A 35 -17.31 -3.70 -9.22
N THR A 36 -17.74 -3.77 -10.47
CA THR A 36 -18.11 -2.57 -11.23
C THR A 36 -19.56 -2.15 -10.94
N ARG A 37 -19.85 -0.87 -11.17
CA ARG A 37 -21.22 -0.34 -11.12
C ARG A 37 -22.17 -1.05 -12.10
N ALA A 38 -21.64 -1.56 -13.21
CA ALA A 38 -22.39 -2.34 -14.20
C ALA A 38 -22.72 -3.78 -13.74
N GLY A 39 -22.35 -4.15 -12.50
CA GLY A 39 -22.64 -5.46 -11.90
C GLY A 39 -21.61 -6.54 -12.21
N LYS A 40 -20.57 -6.26 -12.99
CA LYS A 40 -19.48 -7.23 -13.21
C LYS A 40 -18.66 -7.37 -11.92
N ARG A 41 -18.49 -8.62 -11.47
CA ARG A 41 -17.69 -8.95 -10.31
C ARG A 41 -16.67 -10.03 -10.66
N TRP A 42 -15.46 -9.92 -10.14
CA TRP A 42 -14.45 -10.99 -10.21
C TRP A 42 -13.60 -10.99 -8.94
N LEU A 43 -12.90 -12.07 -8.77
CA LEU A 43 -12.02 -12.34 -7.65
C LEU A 43 -10.72 -12.90 -8.20
N GLU A 44 -9.60 -12.38 -7.70
CA GLU A 44 -8.26 -12.82 -8.03
C GLU A 44 -7.50 -13.15 -6.76
N ASN A 45 -6.72 -14.21 -6.78
CA ASN A 45 -5.82 -14.58 -5.69
C ASN A 45 -4.38 -14.37 -6.14
N TYR A 46 -3.58 -13.77 -5.26
CA TYR A 46 -2.17 -13.51 -5.47
C TYR A 46 -1.37 -14.27 -4.43
N GLU A 47 -0.38 -15.03 -4.88
CA GLU A 47 0.57 -15.66 -3.96
C GLU A 47 1.35 -14.60 -3.20
N GLY A 48 1.58 -14.84 -1.92
CA GLY A 48 2.35 -13.95 -1.07
C GLY A 48 3.81 -13.88 -1.49
N ILE A 49 4.39 -12.74 -1.28
CA ILE A 49 5.84 -12.50 -1.41
C ILE A 49 6.34 -11.91 -0.10
N ASP A 50 7.61 -12.16 0.24
CA ASP A 50 8.26 -11.41 1.31
C ASP A 50 8.54 -9.99 0.82
N ALA A 51 7.57 -9.10 1.06
CA ALA A 51 7.62 -7.73 0.58
C ALA A 51 8.79 -6.94 1.19
N VAL A 52 9.24 -7.31 2.39
CA VAL A 52 10.38 -6.66 3.05
C VAL A 52 11.67 -7.00 2.33
N VAL A 53 11.90 -8.29 2.05
CA VAL A 53 13.08 -8.74 1.29
C VAL A 53 13.09 -8.12 -0.10
N VAL A 54 11.99 -8.21 -0.85
CA VAL A 54 11.88 -7.64 -2.20
C VAL A 54 12.15 -6.14 -2.19
N ASN A 55 11.62 -5.40 -1.22
CA ASN A 55 11.86 -3.97 -1.11
C ASN A 55 13.35 -3.64 -0.86
N LEU A 56 14.00 -4.36 0.07
CA LEU A 56 15.43 -4.15 0.38
C LEU A 56 16.32 -4.50 -0.80
N GLU A 57 16.05 -5.60 -1.51
CA GLU A 57 16.79 -5.99 -2.70
C GLU A 57 16.62 -4.95 -3.83
N THR A 58 15.39 -4.49 -4.06
CA THR A 58 15.11 -3.46 -5.07
C THR A 58 15.82 -2.14 -4.73
N PHE A 59 15.83 -1.74 -3.47
CA PHE A 59 16.56 -0.57 -3.03
C PHE A 59 18.09 -0.72 -3.24
N ALA A 60 18.64 -1.88 -2.87
CA ALA A 60 20.06 -2.16 -3.07
C ALA A 60 20.45 -2.11 -4.56
N MET A 61 19.63 -2.68 -5.46
CA MET A 61 19.85 -2.62 -6.91
C MET A 61 19.77 -1.19 -7.44
N ALA A 62 18.88 -0.37 -6.91
CA ALA A 62 18.76 1.04 -7.27
C ALA A 62 20.00 1.85 -6.83
N VAL A 63 20.51 1.61 -5.62
CA VAL A 63 21.75 2.22 -5.12
C VAL A 63 22.96 1.86 -6.00
N LEU A 64 23.00 0.62 -6.52
CA LEU A 64 24.03 0.16 -7.46
C LEU A 64 23.84 0.69 -8.91
N GLY A 65 22.77 1.45 -9.17
CA GLY A 65 22.45 1.96 -10.50
C GLY A 65 22.01 0.89 -11.51
N GLN A 66 21.55 -0.26 -11.02
CA GLN A 66 21.12 -1.38 -11.88
C GLN A 66 19.65 -1.28 -12.26
N THR A 67 18.84 -0.58 -11.48
CA THR A 67 17.42 -0.32 -11.73
C THR A 67 17.01 1.02 -11.12
N GLU A 68 15.85 1.53 -11.52
CA GLU A 68 15.20 2.63 -10.80
C GLU A 68 14.42 2.10 -9.60
N TYR A 69 14.44 2.82 -8.49
CA TYR A 69 13.58 2.48 -7.36
C TYR A 69 12.14 2.86 -7.71
N PRO A 70 11.15 1.95 -7.50
CA PRO A 70 9.78 2.13 -8.02
C PRO A 70 9.02 3.29 -7.37
N VAL A 71 9.46 3.78 -6.22
CA VAL A 71 8.83 4.92 -5.53
C VAL A 71 9.75 6.14 -5.67
N PRO A 72 9.31 7.21 -6.37
CA PRO A 72 10.07 8.45 -6.48
C PRO A 72 10.37 9.07 -5.11
N THR A 73 11.53 9.72 -4.99
CA THR A 73 11.94 10.36 -3.73
C THR A 73 10.93 11.39 -3.25
N GLU A 74 10.31 12.13 -4.16
CA GLU A 74 9.28 13.13 -3.86
C GLU A 74 8.06 12.50 -3.19
N GLU A 75 7.64 11.31 -3.61
CA GLU A 75 6.52 10.58 -3.00
C GLU A 75 6.89 10.06 -1.61
N LEU A 76 8.12 9.62 -1.39
CA LEU A 76 8.61 9.23 -0.06
C LEU A 76 8.59 10.43 0.90
N ILE A 77 9.09 11.58 0.45
CA ILE A 77 9.07 12.82 1.25
C ILE A 77 7.63 13.22 1.54
N GLN A 78 6.73 13.17 0.54
CA GLN A 78 5.32 13.49 0.71
C GLN A 78 4.63 12.59 1.75
N ASN A 79 4.93 11.30 1.77
CA ASN A 79 4.40 10.37 2.77
C ASN A 79 4.82 10.76 4.19
N ILE A 80 6.09 11.14 4.38
CA ILE A 80 6.58 11.62 5.69
C ILE A 80 5.90 12.94 6.08
N ALA A 81 5.72 13.87 5.13
CA ALA A 81 5.02 15.13 5.37
C ALA A 81 3.55 14.92 5.79
N VAL A 82 2.87 13.93 5.22
CA VAL A 82 1.52 13.53 5.63
C VAL A 82 1.51 13.01 7.07
N LEU A 83 2.44 12.11 7.42
CA LEU A 83 2.54 11.58 8.79
C LEU A 83 2.82 12.67 9.81
N ASP A 84 3.72 13.61 9.49
CA ASP A 84 4.02 14.76 10.34
C ASP A 84 2.78 15.65 10.53
N ALA A 85 2.04 15.95 9.45
CA ALA A 85 0.80 16.71 9.54
C ALA A 85 -0.27 16.02 10.39
N ILE A 86 -0.37 14.68 10.32
CA ILE A 86 -1.25 13.89 11.18
C ILE A 86 -0.85 14.06 12.65
N GLY A 87 0.45 13.97 12.96
CA GLY A 87 0.98 14.20 14.31
C GLY A 87 0.61 15.58 14.85
N ARG A 88 0.88 16.63 14.08
CA ARG A 88 0.49 18.01 14.45
C ARG A 88 -1.02 18.17 14.64
N SER A 89 -1.82 17.59 13.76
CA SER A 89 -3.28 17.62 13.88
C SER A 89 -3.77 16.91 15.15
N PHE A 90 -3.14 15.80 15.52
CA PHE A 90 -3.44 15.10 16.76
C PHE A 90 -3.13 15.96 17.99
N GLU A 91 -2.00 16.65 18.00
CA GLU A 91 -1.60 17.51 19.12
C GLU A 91 -2.43 18.81 19.22
N SER A 92 -2.70 19.45 18.09
CA SER A 92 -3.43 20.72 18.03
C SER A 92 -4.96 20.57 18.09
N GLY A 93 -5.48 19.39 17.74
CA GLY A 93 -6.91 19.17 17.54
C GLY A 93 -7.51 19.92 16.34
N GLN A 94 -6.67 20.41 15.42
CA GLN A 94 -7.06 21.21 14.26
C GLN A 94 -6.67 20.52 12.95
N ALA A 95 -7.25 20.98 11.85
CA ALA A 95 -6.80 20.57 10.53
C ALA A 95 -5.43 21.19 10.22
N GLU A 96 -4.47 20.38 9.83
CA GLU A 96 -3.11 20.79 9.51
C GLU A 96 -2.83 20.67 8.01
N ARG A 97 -1.99 21.58 7.49
CA ARG A 97 -1.53 21.48 6.11
C ARG A 97 -0.38 20.48 6.01
N VAL A 98 -0.39 19.68 4.97
CA VAL A 98 0.76 18.89 4.54
C VAL A 98 1.74 19.83 3.83
N SER A 99 2.95 19.93 4.33
CA SER A 99 3.99 20.85 3.82
C SER A 99 5.32 20.13 3.69
#